data_999703c5835786c60f9be2c42548a7d6
#
_entry.id   999703c5835786c60f9be2c42548a7d6
#
_cell.length_a   1.000
_cell.length_b   1.000
_cell.length_c   1.000
_cell.angle_alpha   90.00
_cell.angle_beta   90.00
_cell.angle_gamma   90.00
#
_symmetry.space_group_name_H-M   'P 1'
#
loop_
_entity.id
_entity.type
_entity.pdbx_description
1 polymer ?
#
loop_
_entity_poly.entity_id
_entity_poly.type
_entity_poly.pdbx_seq_one_letter_code
_entity_poly.pdbx_strand_id
1 'polypeptide(L)'
;ADIVDDAALRLSLLERGAKIAEEKLQQPQMAFVVLQSAIAENWKNADFMAELQRLAEATGSWGELVGQFEGMIAQATSPADVLALHNIVARWYFHHLNDNEASWNHFAFVLDQDPKNLDALAAMTEIYWRLGNWDELVNILSKRLELTTVTDDRVSLYMELGKVFEEKIGDVGQAIECYIQAFKLSEDRLDVMKELARIYEMAEQWSELIDILEREMAVLDDVEEKIAVRFRIGTIWENMLQNNEKAAASYAEV
;
A
#
# COMPACT_ATOMS: atom_id res chain seq x y z
N ALA A 1 -1.28 -37.13 20.28
CA ALA A 1 -0.38 -36.61 19.23
C ALA A 1 1.07 -36.84 19.58
N ASP A 2 1.43 -36.70 20.86
CA ASP A 2 2.82 -36.82 21.35
C ASP A 2 3.45 -38.25 21.30
N ILE A 3 2.63 -39.22 20.85
CA ILE A 3 3.06 -40.65 20.75
C ILE A 3 3.44 -40.99 19.28
N VAL A 4 3.22 -40.06 18.36
CA VAL A 4 3.47 -40.27 16.93
C VAL A 4 4.75 -39.59 16.50
N ASP A 5 5.76 -40.39 16.12
CA ASP A 5 7.08 -39.88 15.67
C ASP A 5 7.03 -39.29 14.25
N ASP A 6 6.02 -39.64 13.44
CA ASP A 6 5.82 -39.09 12.10
C ASP A 6 5.11 -37.73 12.18
N ALA A 7 5.85 -36.68 11.86
CA ALA A 7 5.35 -35.28 11.90
C ALA A 7 4.15 -35.05 10.95
N ALA A 8 4.15 -35.68 9.77
CA ALA A 8 3.06 -35.53 8.81
C ALA A 8 1.79 -36.23 9.31
N LEU A 9 1.93 -37.43 9.89
CA LEU A 9 0.80 -38.14 10.49
C LEU A 9 0.26 -37.39 11.71
N ARG A 10 1.13 -36.83 12.54
CA ARG A 10 0.76 -36.02 13.71
C ARG A 10 -0.05 -34.79 13.28
N LEU A 11 0.42 -34.04 12.26
CA LEU A 11 -0.29 -32.89 11.73
C LEU A 11 -1.69 -33.30 11.22
N SER A 12 -1.77 -34.34 10.40
CA SER A 12 -3.06 -34.85 9.86
C SER A 12 -4.05 -35.22 10.96
N LEU A 13 -3.56 -35.82 12.07
CA LEU A 13 -4.41 -36.15 13.22
C LEU A 13 -4.91 -34.90 13.95
N LEU A 14 -4.06 -33.88 14.09
CA LEU A 14 -4.43 -32.61 14.72
C LEU A 14 -5.44 -31.83 13.85
N GLU A 15 -5.23 -31.75 12.55
CA GLU A 15 -6.18 -31.15 11.61
C GLU A 15 -7.55 -31.84 11.67
N ARG A 16 -7.55 -33.17 11.68
CA ARG A 16 -8.80 -33.96 11.82
C ARG A 16 -9.46 -33.73 13.17
N GLY A 17 -8.66 -33.63 14.25
CA GLY A 17 -9.16 -33.31 15.59
C GLY A 17 -9.79 -31.91 15.66
N ALA A 18 -9.13 -30.92 15.07
CA ALA A 18 -9.64 -29.56 14.98
C ALA A 18 -10.97 -29.51 14.19
N LYS A 19 -11.04 -30.19 13.06
CA LYS A 19 -12.27 -30.29 12.26
C LYS A 19 -13.42 -30.94 13.02
N ILE A 20 -13.17 -31.98 13.79
CA ILE A 20 -14.18 -32.60 14.65
C ILE A 20 -14.62 -31.62 15.75
N ALA A 21 -13.70 -30.93 16.39
CA ALA A 21 -14.00 -29.94 17.43
C ALA A 21 -14.90 -28.83 16.88
N GLU A 22 -14.60 -28.31 15.70
CA GLU A 22 -15.36 -27.23 15.09
C GLU A 22 -16.72 -27.72 14.56
N GLU A 23 -16.73 -28.72 13.66
CA GLU A 23 -17.94 -29.12 12.92
C GLU A 23 -18.91 -30.00 13.73
N LYS A 24 -18.40 -30.88 14.58
CA LYS A 24 -19.21 -31.85 15.33
C LYS A 24 -19.52 -31.39 16.75
N LEU A 25 -18.55 -30.76 17.40
CA LEU A 25 -18.73 -30.29 18.77
C LEU A 25 -19.16 -28.82 18.84
N GLN A 26 -19.10 -28.09 17.72
CA GLN A 26 -19.38 -26.65 17.66
C GLN A 26 -18.50 -25.82 18.63
N GLN A 27 -17.24 -26.23 18.74
CA GLN A 27 -16.25 -25.61 19.64
C GLN A 27 -15.04 -25.09 18.85
N PRO A 28 -15.18 -23.95 18.14
CA PRO A 28 -14.06 -23.40 17.34
C PRO A 28 -12.85 -23.01 18.18
N GLN A 29 -13.05 -22.60 19.44
CA GLN A 29 -11.93 -22.33 20.36
C GLN A 29 -11.11 -23.59 20.64
N MET A 30 -11.75 -24.75 20.79
CA MET A 30 -11.05 -26.02 20.96
C MET A 30 -10.29 -26.40 19.67
N ALA A 31 -10.87 -26.17 18.50
CA ALA A 31 -10.19 -26.38 17.23
C ALA A 31 -8.93 -25.51 17.10
N PHE A 32 -9.01 -24.24 17.48
CA PHE A 32 -7.87 -23.34 17.51
C PHE A 32 -6.75 -23.84 18.41
N VAL A 33 -7.06 -24.21 19.67
CA VAL A 33 -6.07 -24.75 20.62
C VAL A 33 -5.42 -26.05 20.12
N VAL A 34 -6.20 -26.91 19.44
CA VAL A 34 -5.65 -28.16 18.86
C VAL A 34 -4.62 -27.84 17.77
N LEU A 35 -4.91 -26.94 16.83
CA LEU A 35 -3.95 -26.54 15.79
C LEU A 35 -2.78 -25.74 16.38
N GLN A 36 -3.05 -24.88 17.33
CA GLN A 36 -2.02 -24.09 18.00
C GLN A 36 -0.89 -24.96 18.58
N SER A 37 -1.19 -26.17 19.04
CA SER A 37 -0.18 -27.10 19.56
C SER A 37 0.84 -27.58 18.51
N ALA A 38 0.56 -27.41 17.22
CA ALA A 38 1.43 -27.85 16.12
C ALA A 38 2.19 -26.69 15.43
N ILE A 39 2.04 -25.45 15.89
CA ILE A 39 2.60 -24.26 15.25
C ILE A 39 4.11 -24.35 15.06
N ALA A 40 4.85 -24.72 16.11
CA ALA A 40 6.31 -24.68 16.13
C ALA A 40 6.93 -25.52 14.99
N GLU A 41 6.26 -26.59 14.58
CA GLU A 41 6.73 -27.47 13.51
C GLU A 41 6.15 -27.12 12.13
N ASN A 42 5.02 -26.39 12.09
CA ASN A 42 4.22 -26.23 10.87
C ASN A 42 3.97 -24.77 10.43
N TRP A 43 4.53 -23.79 11.11
CA TRP A 43 4.29 -22.37 10.79
C TRP A 43 4.71 -21.95 9.36
N LYS A 44 5.56 -22.75 8.68
CA LYS A 44 5.95 -22.56 7.27
C LYS A 44 4.97 -23.20 6.27
N ASN A 45 4.03 -24.00 6.75
CA ASN A 45 3.00 -24.61 5.91
C ASN A 45 1.87 -23.61 5.69
N ALA A 46 1.67 -23.20 4.44
CA ALA A 46 0.69 -22.16 4.09
C ALA A 46 -0.76 -22.57 4.40
N ASP A 47 -1.13 -23.82 4.11
CA ASP A 47 -2.50 -24.31 4.34
C ASP A 47 -2.81 -24.40 5.84
N PHE A 48 -1.86 -24.92 6.61
CA PHE A 48 -1.95 -24.94 8.07
C PHE A 48 -2.11 -23.53 8.66
N MET A 49 -1.30 -22.59 8.21
CA MET A 49 -1.35 -21.20 8.67
C MET A 49 -2.64 -20.49 8.26
N ALA A 50 -3.15 -20.75 7.07
CA ALA A 50 -4.43 -20.20 6.64
C ALA A 50 -5.58 -20.66 7.53
N GLU A 51 -5.63 -21.95 7.86
CA GLU A 51 -6.66 -22.51 8.73
C GLU A 51 -6.54 -21.99 10.18
N LEU A 52 -5.33 -21.89 10.69
CA LEU A 52 -5.08 -21.36 12.03
C LEU A 52 -5.49 -19.87 12.15
N GLN A 53 -5.17 -19.07 11.14
CA GLN A 53 -5.59 -17.66 11.09
C GLN A 53 -7.12 -17.52 10.96
N ARG A 54 -7.76 -18.36 10.15
CA ARG A 54 -9.22 -18.43 10.05
C ARG A 54 -9.87 -18.70 11.41
N LEU A 55 -9.32 -19.63 12.17
CA LEU A 55 -9.81 -19.95 13.52
C LEU A 55 -9.51 -18.83 14.51
N ALA A 56 -8.34 -18.19 14.42
CA ALA A 56 -8.01 -17.02 15.25
C ALA A 56 -9.00 -15.88 15.03
N GLU A 57 -9.40 -15.63 13.78
CA GLU A 57 -10.43 -14.64 13.43
C GLU A 57 -11.80 -15.04 14.02
N ALA A 58 -12.22 -16.30 13.81
CA ALA A 58 -13.52 -16.79 14.27
C ALA A 58 -13.65 -16.80 15.80
N THR A 59 -12.54 -16.89 16.53
CA THR A 59 -12.51 -17.00 18.01
C THR A 59 -12.03 -15.73 18.70
N GLY A 60 -11.53 -14.74 17.94
CA GLY A 60 -10.90 -13.54 18.51
C GLY A 60 -9.54 -13.82 19.18
N SER A 61 -8.87 -14.91 18.81
CA SER A 61 -7.63 -15.39 19.49
C SER A 61 -6.34 -14.83 18.87
N TRP A 62 -6.40 -13.70 18.18
CA TRP A 62 -5.20 -13.09 17.56
C TRP A 62 -4.10 -12.78 18.58
N GLY A 63 -4.47 -12.27 19.77
CA GLY A 63 -3.50 -11.97 20.83
C GLY A 63 -2.74 -13.21 21.33
N GLU A 64 -3.44 -14.35 21.44
CA GLU A 64 -2.81 -15.62 21.82
C GLU A 64 -1.85 -16.12 20.73
N LEU A 65 -2.27 -15.99 19.47
CA LEU A 65 -1.46 -16.40 18.33
C LEU A 65 -0.19 -15.55 18.21
N VAL A 66 -0.31 -14.25 18.33
CA VAL A 66 0.82 -13.30 18.34
C VAL A 66 1.79 -13.63 19.47
N GLY A 67 1.31 -13.78 20.70
CA GLY A 67 2.16 -14.10 21.86
C GLY A 67 2.95 -15.41 21.67
N GLN A 68 2.36 -16.41 21.01
CA GLN A 68 3.07 -17.64 20.69
C GLN A 68 4.18 -17.43 19.66
N PHE A 69 3.93 -16.62 18.61
CA PHE A 69 4.93 -16.30 17.61
C PHE A 69 6.06 -15.43 18.16
N GLU A 70 5.78 -14.52 19.07
CA GLU A 70 6.81 -13.78 19.81
C GLU A 70 7.70 -14.72 20.63
N GLY A 71 7.09 -15.72 21.27
CA GLY A 71 7.85 -16.78 21.95
C GLY A 71 8.74 -17.58 20.98
N MET A 72 8.27 -17.82 19.75
CA MET A 72 9.07 -18.48 18.71
C MET A 72 10.21 -17.57 18.21
N ILE A 73 9.98 -16.26 18.06
CA ILE A 73 11.04 -15.30 17.72
C ILE A 73 12.17 -15.37 18.74
N ALA A 74 11.83 -15.38 20.02
CA ALA A 74 12.82 -15.43 21.10
C ALA A 74 13.66 -16.73 21.11
N GLN A 75 13.17 -17.81 20.52
CA GLN A 75 13.82 -19.12 20.46
C GLN A 75 14.47 -19.40 19.10
N ALA A 76 14.13 -18.65 18.07
CA ALA A 76 14.63 -18.87 16.71
C ALA A 76 16.13 -18.59 16.62
N THR A 77 16.86 -19.51 16.00
CA THR A 77 18.31 -19.41 15.80
C THR A 77 18.69 -19.09 14.35
N SER A 78 17.77 -19.33 13.42
CA SER A 78 17.94 -19.00 11.99
C SER A 78 17.59 -17.53 11.75
N PRO A 79 18.53 -16.70 11.23
CA PRO A 79 18.22 -15.30 10.89
C PRO A 79 17.06 -15.14 9.91
N ALA A 80 16.92 -16.07 8.96
CA ALA A 80 15.82 -16.06 8.01
C ALA A 80 14.48 -16.33 8.68
N ASP A 81 14.44 -17.23 9.66
CA ASP A 81 13.23 -17.52 10.41
C ASP A 81 12.84 -16.37 11.33
N VAL A 82 13.82 -15.75 12.01
CA VAL A 82 13.59 -14.53 12.80
C VAL A 82 12.94 -13.45 11.95
N LEU A 83 13.50 -13.18 10.78
CA LEU A 83 12.98 -12.17 9.87
C LEU A 83 11.55 -12.48 9.41
N ALA A 84 11.29 -13.74 9.03
CA ALA A 84 9.96 -14.18 8.59
C ALA A 84 8.92 -14.09 9.71
N LEU A 85 9.28 -14.50 10.92
CA LEU A 85 8.40 -14.42 12.08
C LEU A 85 8.07 -12.95 12.44
N HIS A 86 9.07 -12.06 12.46
CA HIS A 86 8.82 -10.62 12.65
C HIS A 86 7.87 -10.05 11.62
N ASN A 87 8.02 -10.41 10.35
CA ASN A 87 7.12 -9.97 9.27
C ASN A 87 5.67 -10.45 9.50
N ILE A 88 5.49 -11.70 9.91
CA ILE A 88 4.17 -12.27 10.20
C ILE A 88 3.52 -11.55 11.37
N VAL A 89 4.22 -11.42 12.49
CA VAL A 89 3.71 -10.79 13.71
C VAL A 89 3.38 -9.33 13.48
N ALA A 90 4.25 -8.60 12.76
CA ALA A 90 4.00 -7.20 12.41
C ALA A 90 2.67 -7.01 11.66
N ARG A 91 2.38 -7.86 10.67
CA ARG A 91 1.12 -7.82 9.93
C ARG A 91 -0.09 -8.11 10.79
N TRP A 92 0.01 -9.05 11.73
CA TRP A 92 -1.09 -9.37 12.63
C TRP A 92 -1.38 -8.26 13.62
N TYR A 93 -0.36 -7.61 14.18
CA TYR A 93 -0.53 -6.41 14.99
C TYR A 93 -1.25 -5.31 14.21
N PHE A 94 -0.84 -5.10 12.94
CA PHE A 94 -1.41 -4.06 12.11
C PHE A 94 -2.86 -4.32 11.69
N HIS A 95 -3.14 -5.52 11.17
CA HIS A 95 -4.43 -5.82 10.55
C HIS A 95 -5.50 -6.31 11.52
N HIS A 96 -5.11 -7.01 12.58
CA HIS A 96 -6.05 -7.69 13.47
C HIS A 96 -6.10 -7.12 14.90
N LEU A 97 -4.97 -6.64 15.42
CA LEU A 97 -4.91 -6.07 16.77
C LEU A 97 -4.96 -4.54 16.77
N ASN A 98 -4.84 -3.90 15.62
CA ASN A 98 -4.81 -2.44 15.48
C ASN A 98 -3.71 -1.76 16.34
N ASP A 99 -2.65 -2.50 16.65
CA ASP A 99 -1.51 -2.02 17.42
C ASP A 99 -0.41 -1.56 16.45
N ASN A 100 -0.48 -0.28 16.07
CA ASN A 100 0.46 0.31 15.13
C ASN A 100 1.88 0.41 15.71
N GLU A 101 2.02 0.57 17.04
CA GLU A 101 3.32 0.68 17.70
C GLU A 101 4.05 -0.67 17.71
N ALA A 102 3.38 -1.74 18.14
CA ALA A 102 3.95 -3.08 18.09
C ALA A 102 4.26 -3.49 16.64
N SER A 103 3.36 -3.24 15.70
CA SER A 103 3.59 -3.49 14.28
C SER A 103 4.83 -2.75 13.76
N TRP A 104 4.94 -1.45 14.09
CA TRP A 104 6.08 -0.63 13.71
C TRP A 104 7.40 -1.21 14.23
N ASN A 105 7.47 -1.61 15.49
CA ASN A 105 8.66 -2.19 16.10
C ASN A 105 9.16 -3.44 15.34
N HIS A 106 8.24 -4.32 14.96
CA HIS A 106 8.57 -5.52 14.21
C HIS A 106 9.02 -5.22 12.77
N PHE A 107 8.33 -4.31 12.05
CA PHE A 107 8.77 -3.92 10.70
C PHE A 107 10.07 -3.11 10.72
N ALA A 108 10.31 -2.28 11.72
CA ALA A 108 11.58 -1.59 11.89
C ALA A 108 12.74 -2.58 12.03
N PHE A 109 12.57 -3.65 12.83
CA PHE A 109 13.54 -4.74 12.90
C PHE A 109 13.77 -5.39 11.54
N VAL A 110 12.69 -5.69 10.78
CA VAL A 110 12.82 -6.27 9.43
C VAL A 110 13.63 -5.36 8.52
N LEU A 111 13.36 -4.05 8.52
CA LEU A 111 14.06 -3.08 7.67
C LEU A 111 15.49 -2.79 8.12
N ASP A 112 15.83 -3.00 9.38
CA ASP A 112 17.20 -2.95 9.88
C ASP A 112 18.05 -4.10 9.32
N GLN A 113 17.47 -5.29 9.21
CA GLN A 113 18.15 -6.47 8.68
C GLN A 113 18.09 -6.55 7.14
N ASP A 114 16.98 -6.15 6.53
CA ASP A 114 16.75 -6.10 5.08
C ASP A 114 16.16 -4.74 4.68
N PRO A 115 17.01 -3.71 4.48
CA PRO A 115 16.57 -2.36 4.13
C PRO A 115 15.84 -2.25 2.78
N LYS A 116 15.83 -3.31 1.98
CA LYS A 116 15.18 -3.37 0.66
C LYS A 116 13.91 -4.21 0.65
N ASN A 117 13.44 -4.62 1.80
CA ASN A 117 12.22 -5.42 1.91
C ASN A 117 10.98 -4.58 1.50
N LEU A 118 10.54 -4.75 0.26
CA LEU A 118 9.43 -3.98 -0.31
C LEU A 118 8.12 -4.19 0.45
N ASP A 119 7.87 -5.40 0.96
CA ASP A 119 6.68 -5.70 1.75
C ASP A 119 6.66 -4.94 3.08
N ALA A 120 7.79 -4.90 3.77
CA ALA A 120 7.93 -4.15 5.02
C ALA A 120 7.83 -2.63 4.77
N LEU A 121 8.46 -2.14 3.69
CA LEU A 121 8.34 -0.73 3.29
C LEU A 121 6.89 -0.36 2.94
N ALA A 122 6.15 -1.23 2.26
CA ALA A 122 4.74 -1.00 1.95
C ALA A 122 3.89 -0.95 3.22
N ALA A 123 4.08 -1.88 4.15
CA ALA A 123 3.38 -1.87 5.43
C ALA A 123 3.70 -0.63 6.27
N MET A 124 4.98 -0.21 6.32
CA MET A 124 5.39 1.03 7.01
C MET A 124 4.77 2.28 6.37
N THR A 125 4.54 2.29 5.06
CA THR A 125 3.79 3.36 4.38
C THR A 125 2.40 3.50 4.98
N GLU A 126 1.66 2.40 5.14
CA GLU A 126 0.32 2.43 5.73
C GLU A 126 0.34 2.84 7.21
N ILE A 127 1.33 2.39 7.98
CA ILE A 127 1.48 2.75 9.40
C ILE A 127 1.71 4.26 9.53
N TYR A 128 2.67 4.84 8.79
CA TYR A 128 2.96 6.27 8.86
C TYR A 128 1.78 7.12 8.37
N TRP A 129 1.04 6.66 7.37
CA TRP A 129 -0.20 7.30 6.95
C TRP A 129 -1.24 7.37 8.08
N ARG A 130 -1.47 6.24 8.78
CA ARG A 130 -2.40 6.19 9.93
C ARG A 130 -1.96 7.04 11.11
N LEU A 131 -0.64 7.10 11.36
CA LEU A 131 -0.07 7.88 12.46
C LEU A 131 0.03 9.37 12.14
N GLY A 132 -0.11 9.77 10.87
CA GLY A 132 0.08 11.15 10.44
C GLY A 132 1.54 11.62 10.46
N ASN A 133 2.50 10.69 10.39
CA ASN A 133 3.93 10.98 10.38
C ASN A 133 4.40 11.24 8.94
N TRP A 134 4.10 12.44 8.45
CA TRP A 134 4.25 12.78 7.03
C TRP A 134 5.70 12.82 6.56
N ASP A 135 6.63 13.28 7.35
CA ASP A 135 8.05 13.29 7.00
C ASP A 135 8.62 11.89 6.83
N GLU A 136 8.27 10.98 7.74
CA GLU A 136 8.67 9.58 7.64
C GLU A 136 7.95 8.86 6.49
N LEU A 137 6.71 9.23 6.20
CA LEU A 137 5.97 8.73 5.05
C LEU A 137 6.67 9.09 3.74
N VAL A 138 7.11 10.35 3.58
CA VAL A 138 7.88 10.80 2.41
C VAL A 138 9.19 10.02 2.27
N ASN A 139 9.91 9.81 3.38
CA ASN A 139 11.15 9.05 3.39
C ASN A 139 10.94 7.59 2.92
N ILE A 140 9.91 6.92 3.43
CA ILE A 140 9.58 5.53 3.05
C ILE A 140 9.12 5.44 1.59
N LEU A 141 8.27 6.35 1.13
CA LEU A 141 7.81 6.39 -0.26
C LEU A 141 8.98 6.63 -1.23
N SER A 142 9.89 7.54 -0.88
CA SER A 142 11.10 7.79 -1.66
C SER A 142 11.98 6.55 -1.76
N LYS A 143 12.15 5.83 -0.66
CA LYS A 143 12.92 4.58 -0.63
C LYS A 143 12.26 3.47 -1.46
N ARG A 144 10.93 3.35 -1.40
CA ARG A 144 10.17 2.45 -2.27
C ARG A 144 10.37 2.79 -3.75
N LEU A 145 10.33 4.08 -4.08
CA LEU A 145 10.53 4.58 -5.43
C LEU A 145 11.92 4.24 -5.99
N GLU A 146 12.99 4.34 -5.18
CA GLU A 146 14.35 3.95 -5.56
C GLU A 146 14.47 2.45 -5.87
N LEU A 147 13.71 1.61 -5.17
CA LEU A 147 13.74 0.16 -5.31
C LEU A 147 12.79 -0.37 -6.39
N THR A 148 11.78 0.40 -6.76
CA THR A 148 10.74 0.00 -7.71
C THR A 148 11.21 0.24 -9.15
N THR A 149 11.16 -0.80 -9.98
CA THR A 149 11.58 -0.76 -11.40
C THR A 149 10.42 -0.76 -12.37
N VAL A 150 9.24 -1.20 -11.95
CA VAL A 150 8.02 -1.24 -12.77
C VAL A 150 7.47 0.17 -12.95
N THR A 151 7.26 0.58 -14.19
CA THR A 151 6.87 1.95 -14.54
C THR A 151 5.56 2.36 -13.89
N ASP A 152 4.52 1.53 -13.95
CA ASP A 152 3.20 1.84 -13.39
C ASP A 152 3.24 1.99 -11.87
N ASP A 153 4.02 1.15 -11.18
CA ASP A 153 4.21 1.26 -9.73
C ASP A 153 4.94 2.55 -9.38
N ARG A 154 5.94 2.95 -10.17
CA ARG A 154 6.65 4.22 -9.99
C ARG A 154 5.75 5.42 -10.20
N VAL A 155 4.89 5.39 -11.23
CA VAL A 155 3.89 6.44 -11.45
C VAL A 155 2.98 6.55 -10.24
N SER A 156 2.49 5.43 -9.73
CA SER A 156 1.61 5.38 -8.55
C SER A 156 2.30 5.96 -7.31
N LEU A 157 3.58 5.63 -7.08
CA LEU A 157 4.36 6.17 -5.96
C LEU A 157 4.60 7.69 -6.08
N TYR A 158 4.88 8.20 -7.29
CA TYR A 158 4.99 9.64 -7.50
C TYR A 158 3.67 10.36 -7.28
N MET A 159 2.55 9.76 -7.71
CA MET A 159 1.21 10.31 -7.46
C MET A 159 0.89 10.33 -5.96
N GLU A 160 1.27 9.28 -5.23
CA GLU A 160 1.10 9.21 -3.77
C GLU A 160 1.95 10.28 -3.06
N LEU A 161 3.23 10.42 -3.43
CA LEU A 161 4.12 11.47 -2.91
C LEU A 161 3.55 12.86 -3.19
N GLY A 162 3.08 13.11 -4.40
CA GLY A 162 2.46 14.38 -4.77
C GLY A 162 1.28 14.73 -3.86
N LYS A 163 0.39 13.78 -3.60
CA LYS A 163 -0.74 13.98 -2.67
C LYS A 163 -0.29 14.23 -1.22
N VAL A 164 0.74 13.55 -0.75
CA VAL A 164 1.28 13.79 0.60
C VAL A 164 1.84 15.20 0.71
N PHE A 165 2.64 15.64 -0.26
CA PHE A 165 3.18 17.00 -0.28
C PHE A 165 2.09 18.06 -0.36
N GLU A 166 1.08 17.85 -1.20
CA GLU A 166 -0.02 18.80 -1.39
C GLU A 166 -0.94 18.88 -0.16
N GLU A 167 -1.51 17.74 0.24
CA GLU A 167 -2.63 17.72 1.19
C GLU A 167 -2.19 17.68 2.66
N LYS A 168 -0.99 17.12 2.94
CA LYS A 168 -0.55 16.84 4.31
C LYS A 168 0.55 17.77 4.77
N ILE A 169 1.48 18.09 3.87
CA ILE A 169 2.62 18.97 4.16
C ILE A 169 2.33 20.42 3.73
N GLY A 170 1.54 20.59 2.66
CA GLY A 170 1.22 21.91 2.09
C GLY A 170 2.32 22.46 1.17
N ASP A 171 3.24 21.60 0.71
CA ASP A 171 4.30 21.99 -0.23
C ASP A 171 3.85 21.73 -1.68
N VAL A 172 3.17 22.74 -2.24
CA VAL A 172 2.67 22.70 -3.62
C VAL A 172 3.78 22.55 -4.65
N GLY A 173 4.97 23.11 -4.38
CA GLY A 173 6.12 23.01 -5.28
C GLY A 173 6.62 21.58 -5.42
N GLN A 174 6.79 20.87 -4.31
CA GLN A 174 7.17 19.46 -4.30
C GLN A 174 6.07 18.56 -4.89
N ALA A 175 4.81 18.89 -4.64
CA ALA A 175 3.69 18.16 -5.23
C ALA A 175 3.71 18.25 -6.77
N ILE A 176 3.88 19.44 -7.33
CA ILE A 176 4.00 19.64 -8.78
C ILE A 176 5.17 18.83 -9.34
N GLU A 177 6.34 18.89 -8.69
CA GLU A 177 7.50 18.10 -9.18
C GLU A 177 7.22 16.59 -9.18
N CYS A 178 6.56 16.05 -8.16
CA CYS A 178 6.16 14.65 -8.12
C CYS A 178 5.21 14.30 -9.28
N TYR A 179 4.19 15.11 -9.53
CA TYR A 179 3.26 14.86 -10.64
C TYR A 179 3.93 15.00 -12.01
N ILE A 180 4.90 15.91 -12.17
CA ILE A 180 5.72 16.01 -13.39
C ILE A 180 6.55 14.73 -13.59
N GLN A 181 7.15 14.17 -12.53
CA GLN A 181 7.89 12.92 -12.64
C GLN A 181 6.97 11.74 -13.01
N ALA A 182 5.77 11.68 -12.45
CA ALA A 182 4.75 10.71 -12.85
C ALA A 182 4.40 10.84 -14.34
N PHE A 183 4.19 12.06 -14.82
CA PHE A 183 3.88 12.36 -16.21
C PHE A 183 5.02 11.96 -17.17
N LYS A 184 6.27 12.29 -16.82
CA LYS A 184 7.44 11.89 -17.64
C LYS A 184 7.61 10.39 -17.81
N LEU A 185 7.10 9.59 -16.87
CA LEU A 185 7.13 8.13 -16.94
C LEU A 185 6.02 7.56 -17.81
N SER A 186 4.90 8.24 -17.95
CA SER A 186 3.74 7.80 -18.74
C SER A 186 2.95 9.02 -19.23
N GLU A 187 3.38 9.53 -20.41
CA GLU A 187 2.86 10.79 -20.96
C GLU A 187 1.44 10.70 -21.52
N ASP A 188 0.86 9.50 -21.62
CA ASP A 188 -0.47 9.21 -22.11
C ASP A 188 -1.53 8.99 -21.02
N ARG A 189 -1.14 9.03 -19.76
CA ARG A 189 -2.04 8.78 -18.63
C ARG A 189 -2.89 10.00 -18.28
N LEU A 190 -4.17 9.89 -18.60
CA LEU A 190 -5.17 10.94 -18.33
C LEU A 190 -5.31 11.29 -16.85
N ASP A 191 -5.21 10.31 -15.95
CA ASP A 191 -5.29 10.56 -14.51
C ASP A 191 -4.15 11.47 -14.02
N VAL A 192 -2.94 11.26 -14.51
CA VAL A 192 -1.77 12.10 -14.18
C VAL A 192 -1.92 13.51 -14.76
N MET A 193 -2.38 13.62 -16.03
CA MET A 193 -2.62 14.93 -16.66
C MET A 193 -3.68 15.73 -15.92
N LYS A 194 -4.76 15.09 -15.49
CA LYS A 194 -5.83 15.74 -14.72
C LYS A 194 -5.36 16.26 -13.38
N GLU A 195 -4.50 15.51 -12.67
CA GLU A 195 -3.90 16.00 -11.42
C GLU A 195 -2.93 17.17 -11.67
N LEU A 196 -2.09 17.10 -12.72
CA LEU A 196 -1.25 18.23 -13.12
C LEU A 196 -2.07 19.47 -13.48
N ALA A 197 -3.12 19.31 -14.27
CA ALA A 197 -4.01 20.42 -14.63
C ALA A 197 -4.65 21.05 -13.39
N ARG A 198 -5.10 20.22 -12.45
CA ARG A 198 -5.70 20.68 -11.20
C ARG A 198 -4.72 21.48 -10.34
N ILE A 199 -3.50 20.95 -10.17
CA ILE A 199 -2.52 21.60 -9.30
C ILE A 199 -1.92 22.87 -9.95
N TYR A 200 -1.74 22.90 -11.27
CA TYR A 200 -1.33 24.10 -11.98
C TYR A 200 -2.39 25.20 -11.89
N GLU A 201 -3.68 24.87 -11.97
CA GLU A 201 -4.77 25.83 -11.76
C GLU A 201 -4.74 26.42 -10.34
N MET A 202 -4.57 25.55 -9.34
CA MET A 202 -4.46 25.98 -7.94
C MET A 202 -3.23 26.84 -7.68
N ALA A 203 -2.12 26.58 -8.37
CA ALA A 203 -0.89 27.33 -8.28
C ALA A 203 -0.85 28.58 -9.21
N GLU A 204 -1.93 28.86 -9.93
CA GLU A 204 -2.04 29.94 -10.92
C GLU A 204 -0.95 29.88 -12.01
N GLN A 205 -0.45 28.68 -12.32
CA GLN A 205 0.53 28.43 -13.39
C GLN A 205 -0.18 28.23 -14.72
N TRP A 206 -0.70 29.31 -15.28
CA TRP A 206 -1.62 29.29 -16.40
C TRP A 206 -1.01 28.78 -17.71
N SER A 207 0.27 29.06 -17.95
CA SER A 207 0.97 28.59 -19.14
C SER A 207 1.15 27.07 -19.12
N GLU A 208 1.59 26.53 -18.00
CA GLU A 208 1.78 25.11 -17.76
C GLU A 208 0.45 24.37 -17.77
N LEU A 209 -0.61 25.00 -17.27
CA LEU A 209 -1.97 24.47 -17.33
C LEU A 209 -2.43 24.32 -18.79
N ILE A 210 -2.21 25.31 -19.63
CA ILE A 210 -2.56 25.24 -21.04
C ILE A 210 -1.79 24.10 -21.74
N ASP A 211 -0.48 24.01 -21.50
CA ASP A 211 0.37 22.98 -22.10
C ASP A 211 -0.11 21.56 -21.75
N ILE A 212 -0.52 21.33 -20.50
CA ILE A 212 -1.02 19.99 -20.10
C ILE A 212 -2.43 19.71 -20.63
N LEU A 213 -3.29 20.74 -20.71
CA LEU A 213 -4.64 20.61 -21.33
C LEU A 213 -4.56 20.31 -22.83
N GLU A 214 -3.59 20.87 -23.55
CA GLU A 214 -3.36 20.54 -24.96
C GLU A 214 -2.92 19.08 -25.13
N ARG A 215 -2.10 18.56 -24.23
CA ARG A 215 -1.68 17.15 -24.22
C ARG A 215 -2.86 16.23 -23.83
N GLU A 216 -3.66 16.60 -22.83
CA GLU A 216 -4.87 15.88 -22.45
C GLU A 216 -5.80 15.74 -23.66
N MET A 217 -6.06 16.83 -24.39
CA MET A 217 -6.89 16.83 -25.57
C MET A 217 -6.36 15.93 -26.70
N ALA A 218 -5.04 15.77 -26.82
CA ALA A 218 -4.44 14.91 -27.84
C ALA A 218 -4.69 13.41 -27.58
N VAL A 219 -4.90 12.98 -26.34
CA VAL A 219 -5.14 11.59 -25.96
C VAL A 219 -6.61 11.25 -25.70
N LEU A 220 -7.48 12.24 -25.57
CA LEU A 220 -8.92 12.03 -25.47
C LEU A 220 -9.46 11.46 -26.80
N ASP A 221 -10.42 10.54 -26.74
CA ASP A 221 -11.14 10.02 -27.90
C ASP A 221 -12.45 10.75 -28.13
N ASP A 222 -13.12 11.17 -27.07
CA ASP A 222 -14.43 11.79 -27.09
C ASP A 222 -14.36 13.24 -27.60
N VAL A 223 -15.19 13.56 -28.60
CA VAL A 223 -15.23 14.87 -29.21
C VAL A 223 -15.80 15.93 -28.27
N GLU A 224 -16.78 15.58 -27.45
CA GLU A 224 -17.40 16.53 -26.51
C GLU A 224 -16.41 16.89 -25.40
N GLU A 225 -15.62 15.91 -24.92
CA GLU A 225 -14.54 16.16 -23.96
C GLU A 225 -13.45 17.06 -24.57
N LYS A 226 -13.05 16.84 -25.83
CA LYS A 226 -12.10 17.72 -26.52
C LYS A 226 -12.61 19.15 -26.64
N ILE A 227 -13.86 19.33 -27.01
CA ILE A 227 -14.52 20.63 -27.07
C ILE A 227 -14.48 21.31 -25.69
N ALA A 228 -14.80 20.58 -24.62
CA ALA A 228 -14.80 21.13 -23.27
C ALA A 228 -13.39 21.59 -22.85
N VAL A 229 -12.36 20.80 -23.13
CA VAL A 229 -10.96 21.16 -22.84
C VAL A 229 -10.53 22.36 -23.68
N ARG A 230 -10.86 22.43 -24.96
CA ARG A 230 -10.55 23.56 -25.84
C ARG A 230 -11.23 24.84 -25.35
N PHE A 231 -12.48 24.74 -24.95
CA PHE A 231 -13.21 25.89 -24.39
C PHE A 231 -12.54 26.37 -23.08
N ARG A 232 -12.11 25.47 -22.23
CA ARG A 232 -11.36 25.80 -20.99
C ARG A 232 -10.07 26.55 -21.31
N ILE A 233 -9.30 26.11 -22.31
CA ILE A 233 -8.09 26.79 -22.78
C ILE A 233 -8.40 28.20 -23.22
N GLY A 234 -9.46 28.38 -24.03
CA GLY A 234 -9.92 29.71 -24.46
C GLY A 234 -10.25 30.62 -23.27
N THR A 235 -10.95 30.10 -22.29
CA THR A 235 -11.32 30.84 -21.06
C THR A 235 -10.07 31.26 -20.26
N ILE A 236 -9.03 30.44 -20.18
CA ILE A 236 -7.77 30.76 -19.50
C ILE A 236 -7.04 31.89 -20.24
N TRP A 237 -6.97 31.80 -21.58
CA TRP A 237 -6.38 32.90 -22.39
C TRP A 237 -7.10 34.21 -22.20
N GLU A 238 -8.44 34.20 -22.18
CA GLU A 238 -9.27 35.39 -22.05
C GLU A 238 -9.17 36.02 -20.67
N ASN A 239 -9.44 35.24 -19.62
CA ASN A 239 -9.67 35.78 -18.27
C ASN A 239 -8.40 35.86 -17.42
N MET A 240 -7.48 34.91 -17.56
CA MET A 240 -6.30 34.84 -16.70
C MET A 240 -5.07 35.48 -17.36
N LEU A 241 -4.86 35.21 -18.64
CA LEU A 241 -3.70 35.75 -19.39
C LEU A 241 -4.02 37.01 -20.21
N GLN A 242 -5.31 37.39 -20.28
CA GLN A 242 -5.80 38.60 -21.01
C GLN A 242 -5.32 38.64 -22.46
N ASN A 243 -5.23 37.50 -23.12
CA ASN A 243 -4.82 37.35 -24.51
C ASN A 243 -6.03 37.01 -25.38
N ASN A 244 -6.76 38.06 -25.80
CA ASN A 244 -7.99 37.91 -26.59
C ASN A 244 -7.77 37.29 -27.98
N GLU A 245 -6.58 37.43 -28.55
CA GLU A 245 -6.26 36.84 -29.85
C GLU A 245 -6.19 35.31 -29.76
N LYS A 246 -5.45 34.77 -28.75
CA LYS A 246 -5.36 33.35 -28.50
C LYS A 246 -6.69 32.76 -28.01
N ALA A 247 -7.43 33.52 -27.19
CA ALA A 247 -8.76 33.11 -26.77
C ALA A 247 -9.71 32.93 -27.96
N ALA A 248 -9.77 33.91 -28.88
CA ALA A 248 -10.60 33.82 -30.11
C ALA A 248 -10.17 32.66 -31.00
N ALA A 249 -8.86 32.41 -31.13
CA ALA A 249 -8.37 31.26 -31.89
C ALA A 249 -8.83 29.93 -31.26
N SER A 250 -8.72 29.78 -29.93
CA SER A 250 -9.16 28.59 -29.21
C SER A 250 -10.67 28.33 -29.36
N TYR A 251 -11.48 29.38 -29.29
CA TYR A 251 -12.94 29.26 -29.48
C TYR A 251 -13.34 28.95 -30.94
N ALA A 252 -12.55 29.38 -31.92
CA ALA A 252 -12.81 29.09 -33.32
C ALA A 252 -12.53 27.65 -33.75
N GLU A 253 -11.75 26.93 -32.97
CA GLU A 253 -11.42 25.50 -33.18
C GLU A 253 -12.42 24.53 -32.49
N VAL A 254 -13.44 25.06 -31.80
CA VAL A 254 -14.56 24.33 -31.22
C VAL A 254 -15.64 24.11 -32.29
#